data_300a13ee2679529b60e8778a62015d30
#
_entry.id   300a13ee2679529b60e8778a62015d30
#
_cell.length_a   1.000
_cell.length_b   1.000
_cell.length_c   1.000
_cell.angle_alpha   90.00
_cell.angle_beta   90.00
_cell.angle_gamma   90.00
#
_symmetry.space_group_name_H-M   'P 1'
#
loop_
_entity.id
_entity.type
_entity.pdbx_description
1 polymer ?
#
loop_
_entity_poly.entity_id
_entity_poly.type
_entity_poly.pdbx_seq_one_letter_code
_entity_poly.pdbx_strand_id
1 'polypeptide(L)'
;MSVRVLIRKPTPADCQELLALHHRSQEFHHPWVTPPLNERDCQDYIDRCHQADFEGLLICHVANDRIIGVANFSQIFYRSFQNAYLGYYADVDFAGQGLMSEGVRLAIDYAFGILKLHRIEANIQPENRASIDLVKRLNFTREGFSRRYLKIDGEWRDHERYALTVEDWH
;
A
#
# COMPACT_ATOMS: atom_id res chain seq x y z
N MET A 1 18.91 12.74 8.15
CA MET A 1 18.99 11.48 7.39
C MET A 1 18.76 11.80 5.91
N SER A 2 19.50 11.15 5.01
CA SER A 2 19.29 11.33 3.57
C SER A 2 17.95 10.72 3.14
N VAL A 3 17.15 11.45 2.38
CA VAL A 3 15.91 10.92 1.77
C VAL A 3 16.30 9.88 0.73
N ARG A 4 15.81 8.65 0.88
CA ARG A 4 16.15 7.52 0.00
C ARG A 4 15.04 7.18 -1.00
N VAL A 5 13.80 7.57 -0.68
CA VAL A 5 12.63 7.26 -1.49
C VAL A 5 11.79 8.50 -1.77
N LEU A 6 11.05 8.45 -2.86
CA LEU A 6 10.01 9.40 -3.22
C LEU A 6 8.71 8.63 -3.55
N ILE A 7 7.59 9.34 -3.59
CA ILE A 7 6.32 8.78 -4.05
C ILE A 7 5.84 9.54 -5.28
N ARG A 8 5.21 8.85 -6.21
CA ARG A 8 4.58 9.45 -7.38
C ARG A 8 3.41 8.60 -7.90
N LYS A 9 2.55 9.19 -8.71
CA LYS A 9 1.48 8.43 -9.37
C LYS A 9 2.04 7.55 -10.47
N PRO A 10 1.46 6.35 -10.69
CA PRO A 10 1.82 5.52 -11.83
C PRO A 10 1.33 6.13 -13.15
N THR A 11 2.07 5.86 -14.20
CA THR A 11 1.72 6.18 -15.59
C THR A 11 1.73 4.91 -16.43
N PRO A 12 1.15 4.90 -17.65
CA PRO A 12 1.24 3.74 -18.54
C PRO A 12 2.67 3.26 -18.82
N ALA A 13 3.64 4.16 -18.78
CA ALA A 13 5.07 3.83 -18.97
C ALA A 13 5.64 2.95 -17.85
N ASP A 14 4.99 2.90 -16.69
CA ASP A 14 5.42 2.10 -15.53
C ASP A 14 5.02 0.62 -15.62
N CYS A 15 4.11 0.26 -16.55
CA CYS A 15 3.55 -1.08 -16.61
C CYS A 15 4.62 -2.18 -16.73
N GLN A 16 5.62 -2.01 -17.55
CA GLN A 16 6.64 -3.04 -17.76
C GLN A 16 7.48 -3.29 -16.51
N GLU A 17 7.90 -2.22 -15.82
CA GLU A 17 8.64 -2.34 -14.56
C GLU A 17 7.76 -2.93 -13.44
N LEU A 18 6.50 -2.51 -13.32
CA LEU A 18 5.54 -3.09 -12.38
C LEU A 18 5.34 -4.58 -12.61
N LEU A 19 5.13 -5.00 -13.85
CA LEU A 19 4.96 -6.43 -14.18
C LEU A 19 6.21 -7.23 -13.84
N ALA A 20 7.40 -6.71 -14.16
CA ALA A 20 8.65 -7.37 -13.80
C ALA A 20 8.79 -7.53 -12.27
N LEU A 21 8.45 -6.48 -11.49
CA LEU A 21 8.41 -6.51 -10.04
C LEU A 21 7.42 -7.57 -9.54
N HIS A 22 6.20 -7.59 -10.08
CA HIS A 22 5.14 -8.51 -9.66
C HIS A 22 5.54 -9.97 -9.95
N HIS A 23 6.12 -10.24 -11.12
CA HIS A 23 6.53 -11.59 -11.50
C HIS A 23 7.65 -12.14 -10.58
N ARG A 24 8.71 -11.35 -10.33
CA ARG A 24 9.80 -11.81 -9.45
C ARG A 24 9.41 -11.90 -7.97
N SER A 25 8.34 -11.21 -7.56
CA SER A 25 7.90 -11.13 -6.17
C SER A 25 6.69 -12.01 -5.84
N GLN A 26 6.23 -12.89 -6.77
CA GLN A 26 5.01 -13.69 -6.58
C GLN A 26 5.02 -14.50 -5.29
N GLU A 27 6.08 -15.24 -5.01
CA GLU A 27 6.20 -16.04 -3.78
C GLU A 27 6.24 -15.14 -2.53
N PHE A 28 6.90 -13.99 -2.63
CA PHE A 28 6.99 -13.00 -1.56
C PHE A 28 5.64 -12.33 -1.27
N HIS A 29 4.82 -12.08 -2.30
CA HIS A 29 3.49 -11.50 -2.16
C HIS A 29 2.44 -12.50 -1.69
N HIS A 30 2.59 -13.80 -2.02
CA HIS A 30 1.61 -14.82 -1.64
C HIS A 30 1.70 -15.14 -0.14
N PRO A 31 0.60 -15.27 0.61
CA PRO A 31 -0.81 -15.12 0.20
C PRO A 31 -1.41 -13.74 0.56
N TRP A 32 -0.60 -12.69 0.63
CA TRP A 32 -1.01 -11.39 1.18
C TRP A 32 -1.71 -10.50 0.17
N VAL A 33 -1.21 -10.44 -1.05
CA VAL A 33 -1.71 -9.62 -2.15
C VAL A 33 -1.60 -10.35 -3.49
N THR A 34 -2.39 -9.93 -4.46
CA THR A 34 -2.41 -10.48 -5.83
C THR A 34 -2.28 -9.35 -6.85
N PRO A 35 -1.08 -8.73 -7.01
CA PRO A 35 -0.87 -7.67 -7.98
C PRO A 35 -1.03 -8.16 -9.44
N PRO A 36 -1.29 -7.26 -10.40
CA PRO A 36 -1.40 -7.60 -11.81
C PRO A 36 -0.19 -8.37 -12.35
N LEU A 37 -0.43 -9.42 -13.16
CA LEU A 37 0.61 -10.24 -13.77
C LEU A 37 0.62 -10.17 -15.31
N ASN A 38 -0.27 -9.38 -15.91
CA ASN A 38 -0.36 -9.16 -17.35
C ASN A 38 -0.62 -7.68 -17.66
N GLU A 39 -0.35 -7.30 -18.91
CA GLU A 39 -0.46 -5.89 -19.33
C GLU A 39 -1.86 -5.31 -19.18
N ARG A 40 -2.90 -6.09 -19.49
CA ARG A 40 -4.28 -5.64 -19.37
C ARG A 40 -4.63 -5.28 -17.94
N ASP A 41 -4.38 -6.17 -17.00
CA ASP A 41 -4.69 -5.94 -15.59
C ASP A 41 -3.83 -4.81 -15.00
N CYS A 42 -2.58 -4.65 -15.50
CA CYS A 42 -1.72 -3.54 -15.11
C CYS A 42 -2.28 -2.20 -15.61
N GLN A 43 -2.74 -2.15 -16.86
CA GLN A 43 -3.39 -0.94 -17.41
C GLN A 43 -4.69 -0.62 -16.65
N ASP A 44 -5.51 -1.63 -16.36
CA ASP A 44 -6.72 -1.47 -15.56
C ASP A 44 -6.41 -0.91 -14.15
N TYR A 45 -5.30 -1.35 -13.55
CA TYR A 45 -4.82 -0.79 -12.28
C TYR A 45 -4.45 0.70 -12.43
N ILE A 46 -3.69 1.05 -13.46
CA ILE A 46 -3.29 2.46 -13.71
C ILE A 46 -4.51 3.34 -13.95
N ASP A 47 -5.47 2.86 -14.74
CA ASP A 47 -6.72 3.59 -15.01
C ASP A 47 -7.53 3.78 -13.71
N ARG A 48 -7.54 2.77 -12.84
CA ARG A 48 -8.16 2.87 -11.51
C ARG A 48 -7.52 3.94 -10.63
N CYS A 49 -6.22 4.16 -10.73
CA CYS A 49 -5.52 5.20 -9.99
C CYS A 49 -5.99 6.63 -10.30
N HIS A 50 -6.77 6.82 -11.37
CA HIS A 50 -7.38 8.10 -11.74
C HIS A 50 -8.84 8.26 -11.29
N GLN A 51 -9.40 7.27 -10.59
CA GLN A 51 -10.76 7.33 -10.06
C GLN A 51 -10.79 8.07 -8.72
N ALA A 52 -11.92 8.71 -8.41
CA ALA A 52 -12.06 9.56 -7.21
C ALA A 52 -11.98 8.78 -5.88
N ASP A 53 -12.28 7.49 -5.89
CA ASP A 53 -12.30 6.62 -4.72
C ASP A 53 -11.05 5.74 -4.57
N PHE A 54 -10.04 5.98 -5.41
CA PHE A 54 -8.81 5.20 -5.40
C PHE A 54 -7.58 6.06 -5.70
N GLU A 55 -6.54 5.91 -4.91
CA GLU A 55 -5.24 6.58 -5.10
C GLU A 55 -4.11 5.56 -5.03
N GLY A 56 -3.45 5.31 -6.15
CA GLY A 56 -2.26 4.46 -6.22
C GLY A 56 -1.00 5.31 -6.26
N LEU A 57 -0.02 4.96 -5.44
CA LEU A 57 1.27 5.63 -5.36
C LEU A 57 2.41 4.62 -5.54
N LEU A 58 3.30 4.89 -6.46
CA LEU A 58 4.57 4.18 -6.56
C LEU A 58 5.53 4.75 -5.53
N ILE A 59 6.24 3.87 -4.84
CA ILE A 59 7.37 4.20 -3.98
C ILE A 59 8.63 3.93 -4.79
N CYS A 60 9.42 4.97 -5.07
CA CYS A 60 10.56 4.89 -5.96
C CYS A 60 11.86 5.30 -5.26
N HIS A 61 12.97 4.73 -5.68
CA HIS A 61 14.29 5.09 -5.20
C HIS A 61 14.75 6.42 -5.79
N VAL A 62 15.14 7.39 -4.95
CA VAL A 62 15.50 8.75 -5.42
C VAL A 62 16.67 8.79 -6.39
N ALA A 63 17.61 7.82 -6.34
CA ALA A 63 18.80 7.86 -7.16
C ALA A 63 18.57 7.46 -8.63
N ASN A 64 17.55 6.63 -8.91
CA ASN A 64 17.36 6.05 -10.25
C ASN A 64 15.90 5.85 -10.65
N ASP A 65 14.96 6.37 -9.85
CA ASP A 65 13.50 6.25 -10.01
C ASP A 65 12.99 4.80 -10.10
N ARG A 66 13.80 3.81 -9.71
CA ARG A 66 13.38 2.40 -9.69
C ARG A 66 12.26 2.17 -8.69
N ILE A 67 11.23 1.45 -9.10
CA ILE A 67 10.08 1.12 -8.26
C ILE A 67 10.49 0.12 -7.18
N ILE A 68 10.32 0.52 -5.92
CA ILE A 68 10.60 -0.27 -4.72
C ILE A 68 9.34 -0.99 -4.24
N GLY A 69 8.18 -0.40 -4.44
CA GLY A 69 6.91 -0.92 -4.01
C GLY A 69 5.75 0.02 -4.35
N VAL A 70 4.59 -0.34 -3.84
CA VAL A 70 3.33 0.35 -4.11
C VAL A 70 2.58 0.58 -2.82
N ALA A 71 1.94 1.73 -2.68
CA ALA A 71 0.96 2.03 -1.65
C ALA A 71 -0.35 2.48 -2.29
N ASN A 72 -1.44 1.81 -1.95
CA ASN A 72 -2.77 2.08 -2.49
C ASN A 72 -3.72 2.51 -1.38
N PHE A 73 -4.43 3.62 -1.61
CA PHE A 73 -5.60 3.98 -0.82
C PHE A 73 -6.84 3.65 -1.62
N SER A 74 -7.65 2.74 -1.10
CA SER A 74 -8.87 2.26 -1.75
C SER A 74 -10.10 2.63 -0.95
N GLN A 75 -11.26 2.63 -1.63
CA GLN A 75 -12.55 2.95 -1.01
C GLN A 75 -12.44 4.26 -0.21
N ILE A 76 -12.00 5.31 -0.88
CA ILE A 76 -11.86 6.63 -0.27
C ILE A 76 -13.25 7.21 -0.06
N PHE A 77 -13.63 7.38 1.19
CA PHE A 77 -14.88 8.01 1.61
C PHE A 77 -14.59 9.38 2.20
N TYR A 78 -15.29 10.39 1.69
CA TYR A 78 -15.24 11.75 2.21
C TYR A 78 -16.43 12.06 3.14
N ARG A 79 -16.78 13.31 3.30
CA ARG A 79 -17.82 13.82 4.21
C ARG A 79 -17.46 13.52 5.66
N SER A 80 -18.36 12.89 6.41
CA SER A 80 -18.17 12.65 7.85
C SER A 80 -17.17 11.54 8.17
N PHE A 81 -16.93 10.61 7.24
CA PHE A 81 -16.04 9.48 7.49
C PHE A 81 -14.57 9.81 7.17
N GLN A 82 -14.29 10.46 6.06
CA GLN A 82 -12.94 10.89 5.63
C GLN A 82 -11.88 9.80 5.83
N ASN A 83 -12.18 8.60 5.34
CA ASN A 83 -11.41 7.37 5.57
C ASN A 83 -11.02 6.69 4.26
N ALA A 84 -9.93 5.94 4.29
CA ALA A 84 -9.54 5.01 3.22
C ALA A 84 -8.86 3.77 3.79
N TYR A 85 -8.84 2.70 3.02
CA TYR A 85 -8.04 1.51 3.29
C TYR A 85 -6.68 1.63 2.63
N LEU A 86 -5.63 1.42 3.41
CA LEU A 86 -4.25 1.38 2.94
C LEU A 86 -3.83 -0.08 2.72
N GLY A 87 -3.46 -0.39 1.47
CA GLY A 87 -2.76 -1.61 1.09
C GLY A 87 -1.38 -1.26 0.51
N TYR A 88 -0.39 -2.10 0.73
CA TYR A 88 0.95 -1.88 0.19
C TYR A 88 1.68 -3.20 -0.01
N TYR A 89 2.65 -3.19 -0.91
CA TYR A 89 3.54 -4.32 -1.15
C TYR A 89 4.88 -3.84 -1.71
N ALA A 90 5.92 -4.63 -1.48
CA ALA A 90 7.28 -4.31 -1.89
C ALA A 90 7.76 -5.20 -3.05
N ASP A 91 8.77 -4.71 -3.76
CA ASP A 91 9.66 -5.53 -4.56
C ASP A 91 10.52 -6.40 -3.64
N VAL A 92 10.60 -7.70 -3.91
CA VAL A 92 11.40 -8.64 -3.12
C VAL A 92 12.87 -8.24 -3.05
N ASP A 93 13.42 -7.62 -4.11
CA ASP A 93 14.81 -7.17 -4.16
C ASP A 93 15.12 -6.06 -3.14
N PHE A 94 14.11 -5.33 -2.67
CA PHE A 94 14.26 -4.23 -1.71
C PHE A 94 13.71 -4.55 -0.31
N ALA A 95 13.25 -5.78 -0.09
CA ALA A 95 12.70 -6.19 1.18
C ALA A 95 13.74 -6.10 2.32
N GLY A 96 13.29 -5.78 3.53
CA GLY A 96 14.12 -5.74 4.74
C GLY A 96 15.10 -4.56 4.84
N GLN A 97 15.08 -3.60 3.91
CA GLN A 97 15.99 -2.45 3.90
C GLN A 97 15.41 -1.17 4.54
N GLY A 98 14.21 -1.24 5.06
CA GLY A 98 13.50 -0.10 5.66
C GLY A 98 12.90 0.89 4.65
N LEU A 99 13.10 0.68 3.35
CA LEU A 99 12.63 1.58 2.29
C LEU A 99 11.10 1.63 2.22
N MET A 100 10.42 0.51 2.44
CA MET A 100 8.95 0.50 2.48
C MET A 100 8.40 1.29 3.66
N SER A 101 9.03 1.25 4.82
CA SER A 101 8.61 2.07 5.97
C SER A 101 8.72 3.57 5.66
N GLU A 102 9.79 3.99 4.96
CA GLU A 102 9.94 5.38 4.50
C GLU A 102 8.88 5.75 3.46
N GLY A 103 8.65 4.88 2.47
CA GLY A 103 7.66 5.11 1.42
C GLY A 103 6.23 5.16 1.93
N VAL A 104 5.85 4.24 2.83
CA VAL A 104 4.51 4.24 3.44
C VAL A 104 4.33 5.48 4.33
N ARG A 105 5.39 5.95 5.02
CA ARG A 105 5.34 7.23 5.75
C ARG A 105 5.00 8.40 4.82
N LEU A 106 5.66 8.51 3.68
CA LEU A 106 5.35 9.55 2.69
C LEU A 106 3.93 9.41 2.13
N ALA A 107 3.44 8.18 1.92
CA ALA A 107 2.08 7.95 1.48
C ALA A 107 1.05 8.38 2.55
N ILE A 108 1.33 8.18 3.83
CA ILE A 108 0.49 8.67 4.94
C ILE A 108 0.48 10.20 4.98
N ASP A 109 1.65 10.84 4.85
CA ASP A 109 1.75 12.30 4.75
C ASP A 109 0.89 12.83 3.57
N TYR A 110 0.94 12.15 2.44
CA TYR A 110 0.11 12.46 1.27
C TYR A 110 -1.39 12.30 1.57
N ALA A 111 -1.79 11.22 2.21
CA ALA A 111 -3.19 10.96 2.53
C ALA A 111 -3.78 12.02 3.48
N PHE A 112 -3.06 12.39 4.52
CA PHE A 112 -3.52 13.42 5.46
C PHE A 112 -3.34 14.83 4.90
N GLY A 113 -2.22 15.11 4.23
CA GLY A 113 -1.87 16.44 3.72
C GLY A 113 -2.57 16.83 2.43
N ILE A 114 -2.63 15.94 1.45
CA ILE A 114 -3.16 16.20 0.10
C ILE A 114 -4.60 15.70 -0.06
N LEU A 115 -4.86 14.43 0.28
CA LEU A 115 -6.20 13.85 0.18
C LEU A 115 -7.14 14.36 1.29
N LYS A 116 -6.58 14.99 2.33
CA LYS A 116 -7.35 15.52 3.48
C LYS A 116 -8.20 14.47 4.19
N LEU A 117 -7.69 13.25 4.25
CA LEU A 117 -8.32 12.21 5.04
C LEU A 117 -8.12 12.47 6.53
N HIS A 118 -9.04 11.99 7.34
CA HIS A 118 -8.95 12.01 8.79
C HIS A 118 -8.40 10.69 9.34
N ARG A 119 -8.70 9.57 8.64
CA ARG A 119 -8.43 8.22 9.10
C ARG A 119 -7.92 7.33 7.98
N ILE A 120 -6.99 6.44 8.31
CA ILE A 120 -6.47 5.40 7.43
C ILE A 120 -6.57 4.06 8.15
N GLU A 121 -7.11 3.05 7.48
CA GLU A 121 -7.19 1.68 8.01
C GLU A 121 -6.31 0.73 7.21
N ALA A 122 -5.61 -0.16 7.91
CA ALA A 122 -4.84 -1.25 7.33
C ALA A 122 -5.35 -2.58 7.87
N ASN A 123 -5.78 -3.46 6.95
CA ASN A 123 -6.28 -4.79 7.27
C ASN A 123 -5.22 -5.81 6.87
N ILE A 124 -4.71 -6.56 7.84
CA ILE A 124 -3.52 -7.39 7.67
C ILE A 124 -3.81 -8.81 8.13
N GLN A 125 -3.49 -9.79 7.30
CA GLN A 125 -3.59 -11.20 7.70
C GLN A 125 -2.70 -11.45 8.92
N PRO A 126 -3.16 -12.22 9.94
CA PRO A 126 -2.45 -12.35 11.23
C PRO A 126 -1.03 -12.91 11.09
N GLU A 127 -0.79 -13.71 10.07
CA GLU A 127 0.52 -14.35 9.81
C GLU A 127 1.50 -13.41 9.13
N ASN A 128 1.05 -12.28 8.56
CA ASN A 128 1.90 -11.31 7.89
C ASN A 128 2.61 -10.39 8.90
N ARG A 129 3.57 -10.97 9.61
CA ARG A 129 4.31 -10.28 10.69
C ARG A 129 5.06 -9.05 10.22
N ALA A 130 5.67 -9.11 9.04
CA ALA A 130 6.41 -7.97 8.49
C ALA A 130 5.52 -6.75 8.29
N SER A 131 4.30 -6.95 7.78
CA SER A 131 3.31 -5.88 7.60
C SER A 131 2.79 -5.35 8.93
N ILE A 132 2.49 -6.24 9.89
CA ILE A 132 2.06 -5.85 11.25
C ILE A 132 3.14 -5.01 11.94
N ASP A 133 4.40 -5.41 11.85
CA ASP A 133 5.50 -4.66 12.46
C ASP A 133 5.70 -3.30 11.79
N LEU A 134 5.45 -3.20 10.49
CA LEU A 134 5.53 -1.93 9.76
C LEU A 134 4.47 -0.94 10.27
N VAL A 135 3.20 -1.34 10.33
CA VAL A 135 2.13 -0.43 10.80
C VAL A 135 2.29 -0.05 12.27
N LYS A 136 2.80 -0.96 13.11
CA LYS A 136 3.12 -0.65 14.51
C LYS A 136 4.22 0.43 14.62
N ARG A 137 5.28 0.33 13.79
CA ARG A 137 6.32 1.37 13.74
C ARG A 137 5.82 2.72 13.25
N LEU A 138 4.74 2.73 12.49
CA LEU A 138 4.06 3.93 12.00
C LEU A 138 2.90 4.39 12.90
N ASN A 139 2.86 3.92 14.14
CA ASN A 139 1.90 4.30 15.19
C ASN A 139 0.44 3.93 14.90
N PHE A 140 0.17 2.97 14.02
CA PHE A 140 -1.18 2.42 13.90
C PHE A 140 -1.61 1.70 15.18
N THR A 141 -2.83 1.91 15.58
CA THR A 141 -3.47 1.24 16.70
C THR A 141 -4.24 0.02 16.23
N ARG A 142 -4.07 -1.13 16.90
CA ARG A 142 -4.89 -2.31 16.64
C ARG A 142 -6.29 -2.09 17.21
N GLU A 143 -7.29 -2.15 16.35
CA GLU A 143 -8.69 -1.92 16.74
C GLU A 143 -9.54 -3.19 16.78
N GLY A 144 -9.06 -4.29 16.21
CA GLY A 144 -9.82 -5.53 16.26
C GLY A 144 -9.31 -6.62 15.34
N PHE A 145 -10.13 -7.65 15.25
CA PHE A 145 -9.94 -8.84 14.44
C PHE A 145 -11.26 -9.21 13.75
N SER A 146 -11.19 -9.52 12.45
CA SER A 146 -12.37 -9.92 11.68
C SER A 146 -12.09 -11.25 10.98
N ARG A 147 -12.94 -12.23 11.28
CA ARG A 147 -12.86 -13.55 10.64
C ARG A 147 -13.43 -13.50 9.23
N ARG A 148 -12.77 -14.17 8.29
CA ARG A 148 -13.22 -14.30 6.89
C ARG A 148 -13.61 -12.95 6.30
N TYR A 149 -12.72 -11.99 6.46
CA TYR A 149 -13.03 -10.58 6.23
C TYR A 149 -12.86 -10.14 4.77
N LEU A 150 -11.73 -10.50 4.18
CA LEU A 150 -11.43 -10.17 2.79
C LEU A 150 -11.14 -11.46 2.00
N LYS A 151 -11.58 -11.47 0.73
CA LYS A 151 -11.29 -12.55 -0.20
C LYS A 151 -9.99 -12.26 -0.92
N ILE A 152 -8.95 -13.05 -0.62
CA ILE A 152 -7.63 -12.94 -1.22
C ILE A 152 -7.33 -14.24 -1.95
N ASP A 153 -7.00 -14.14 -3.23
CA ASP A 153 -6.70 -15.30 -4.09
C ASP A 153 -7.77 -16.41 -3.99
N GLY A 154 -9.03 -16.00 -4.08
CA GLY A 154 -10.18 -16.92 -4.04
C GLY A 154 -10.60 -17.43 -2.67
N GLU A 155 -9.85 -17.13 -1.60
CA GLU A 155 -10.14 -17.59 -0.24
C GLU A 155 -10.47 -16.44 0.72
N TRP A 156 -11.47 -16.65 1.57
CA TRP A 156 -11.82 -15.72 2.64
C TRP A 156 -10.80 -15.81 3.77
N ARG A 157 -10.06 -14.72 4.02
CA ARG A 157 -8.98 -14.64 5.01
C ARG A 157 -9.36 -13.81 6.22
N ASP A 158 -8.89 -14.25 7.39
CA ASP A 158 -8.96 -13.47 8.62
C ASP A 158 -8.01 -12.27 8.54
N HIS A 159 -8.41 -11.15 9.15
CA HIS A 159 -7.57 -9.95 9.19
C HIS A 159 -7.58 -9.32 10.57
N GLU A 160 -6.42 -8.89 11.03
CA GLU A 160 -6.28 -7.91 12.09
C GLU A 160 -6.53 -6.52 11.51
N ARG A 161 -7.25 -5.69 12.23
CA ARG A 161 -7.59 -4.33 11.81
C ARG A 161 -6.78 -3.31 12.59
N TYR A 162 -6.03 -2.51 11.84
CA TYR A 162 -5.24 -1.41 12.37
C TYR A 162 -5.75 -0.10 11.80
N ALA A 163 -5.62 0.99 12.56
CA ALA A 163 -6.04 2.31 12.12
C ALA A 163 -5.09 3.39 12.64
N LEU A 164 -5.04 4.49 11.91
CA LEU A 164 -4.31 5.70 12.25
C LEU A 164 -5.18 6.91 11.95
N THR A 165 -5.27 7.86 12.87
CA THR A 165 -5.94 9.14 12.64
C THR A 165 -4.90 10.26 12.52
N VAL A 166 -5.31 11.38 11.90
CA VAL A 166 -4.40 12.51 11.68
C VAL A 166 -3.88 13.10 12.99
N GLU A 167 -4.66 13.01 14.08
CA GLU A 167 -4.27 13.49 15.42
C GLU A 167 -3.10 12.69 16.01
N ASP A 168 -2.98 11.42 15.65
CA ASP A 168 -1.94 10.52 16.13
C ASP A 168 -0.70 10.49 15.22
N TRP A 169 -0.76 11.22 14.10
CA TRP A 169 0.33 11.29 13.12
C TRP A 169 1.26 12.47 13.39
N HIS A 170 2.58 12.20 13.62
CA HIS A 170 3.60 13.20 13.96
C HIS A 170 4.89 13.02 13.14
#